data_2c64e928fe7ed8370b4800591b63f972
#
_entry.id   2c64e928fe7ed8370b4800591b63f972
#
_cell.length_a   1.000
_cell.length_b   1.000
_cell.length_c   1.000
_cell.angle_alpha   90.00
_cell.angle_beta   90.00
_cell.angle_gamma   90.00
#
_symmetry.space_group_name_H-M   'P 1'
#
loop_
_entity.id
_entity.type
_entity.pdbx_description
1 polymer ?
#
loop_
_entity_poly.entity_id
_entity_poly.type
_entity_poly.pdbx_seq_one_letter_code
_entity_poly.pdbx_strand_id
1 'polypeptide(L)' 'MAILIRELQEILIKQCSEEDIIEYLDLSTEDIVNAFVDRIEERQDYIIKELDLEEDDEA' A
#
# COMPACT_ATOMS: atom_id res chain seq x y z
N MET A 1 -20.02 -22.04 -7.22
CA MET A 1 -20.17 -21.87 -5.81
C MET A 1 -19.58 -20.53 -5.37
N ALA A 2 -20.32 -19.81 -4.57
CA ALA A 2 -19.86 -18.48 -4.19
C ALA A 2 -19.16 -18.56 -2.85
N ILE A 3 -18.07 -17.86 -2.73
CA ILE A 3 -17.40 -17.71 -1.47
C ILE A 3 -17.69 -16.30 -0.97
N LEU A 4 -17.94 -16.18 0.32
CA LEU A 4 -18.23 -14.87 0.88
C LEU A 4 -17.00 -14.00 0.83
N ILE A 5 -17.20 -12.72 0.59
CA ILE A 5 -16.07 -11.80 0.49
C ILE A 5 -15.25 -11.80 1.77
N ARG A 6 -15.92 -11.95 2.90
CA ARG A 6 -15.24 -11.96 4.20
C ARG A 6 -14.33 -13.17 4.32
N GLU A 7 -14.78 -14.32 3.87
CA GLU A 7 -13.96 -15.52 3.90
C GLU A 7 -12.77 -15.38 2.97
N LEU A 8 -13.00 -14.81 1.80
CA LEU A 8 -11.91 -14.60 0.86
C LEU A 8 -10.88 -13.65 1.43
N GLN A 9 -11.32 -12.60 2.11
CA GLN A 9 -10.39 -11.69 2.75
C GLN A 9 -9.48 -12.41 3.73
N GLU A 10 -10.05 -13.30 4.53
CA GLU A 10 -9.24 -14.02 5.50
C GLU A 10 -8.23 -14.94 4.83
N ILE A 11 -8.66 -15.58 3.75
CA ILE A 11 -7.75 -16.45 3.02
C ILE A 11 -6.59 -15.65 2.44
N LEU A 12 -6.90 -14.50 1.87
CA LEU A 12 -5.86 -13.65 1.31
C LEU A 12 -4.87 -13.18 2.37
N ILE A 13 -5.39 -12.83 3.54
CA ILE A 13 -4.53 -12.35 4.61
C ILE A 13 -3.58 -13.45 5.08
N LYS A 14 -4.09 -14.67 5.15
CA LYS A 14 -3.31 -15.76 5.72
C LYS A 14 -2.38 -16.43 4.74
N GLN A 15 -2.73 -16.46 3.46
CA GLN A 15 -2.01 -17.28 2.50
C GLN A 15 -1.24 -16.50 1.46
N CYS A 16 -1.42 -15.19 1.38
CA CYS A 16 -0.81 -14.42 0.32
C CYS A 16 0.12 -13.37 0.88
N SER A 17 1.17 -13.07 0.13
CA SER A 17 2.06 -11.97 0.48
C SER A 17 1.52 -10.67 -0.11
N GLU A 18 2.18 -9.57 0.24
CA GLU A 18 1.79 -8.28 -0.32
C GLU A 18 1.89 -8.27 -1.83
N GLU A 19 2.94 -8.90 -2.35
CA GLU A 19 3.12 -8.94 -3.79
C GLU A 19 2.01 -9.72 -4.47
N ASP A 20 1.60 -10.82 -3.85
CA ASP A 20 0.48 -11.60 -4.37
C ASP A 20 -0.78 -10.78 -4.43
N ILE A 21 -1.04 -10.01 -3.38
CA ILE A 21 -2.24 -9.20 -3.31
C ILE A 21 -2.25 -8.15 -4.42
N ILE A 22 -1.12 -7.51 -4.63
CA ILE A 22 -1.02 -6.50 -5.68
C ILE A 22 -1.32 -7.11 -7.03
N GLU A 23 -0.80 -8.30 -7.26
CA GLU A 23 -1.00 -8.97 -8.52
C GLU A 23 -2.45 -9.43 -8.69
N TYR A 24 -3.01 -10.04 -7.66
CA TYR A 24 -4.37 -10.56 -7.74
C TYR A 24 -5.40 -9.48 -7.95
N LEU A 25 -5.18 -8.32 -7.33
CA LEU A 25 -6.12 -7.23 -7.43
C LEU A 25 -5.80 -6.28 -8.58
N ASP A 26 -4.74 -6.57 -9.30
CA ASP A 26 -4.32 -5.76 -10.44
C ASP A 26 -4.14 -4.30 -10.04
N LEU A 27 -3.43 -4.11 -8.93
CA LEU A 27 -3.20 -2.78 -8.40
C LEU A 27 -1.96 -2.17 -9.00
N SER A 28 -2.06 -0.94 -9.45
CA SER A 28 -0.89 -0.20 -9.87
C SER A 28 -0.37 0.58 -8.67
N THR A 29 0.83 1.10 -8.82
CA THR A 29 1.41 1.96 -7.78
C THR A 29 0.49 3.15 -7.52
N GLU A 30 -0.07 3.70 -8.59
CA GLU A 30 -0.95 4.84 -8.49
C GLU A 30 -2.20 4.48 -7.68
N ASP A 31 -2.75 3.30 -7.93
CA ASP A 31 -3.93 2.86 -7.19
C ASP A 31 -3.65 2.79 -5.70
N ILE A 32 -2.50 2.23 -5.34
CA ILE A 32 -2.15 2.07 -3.94
C ILE A 32 -1.95 3.43 -3.28
N VAL A 33 -1.22 4.31 -3.95
CA VAL A 33 -0.96 5.63 -3.40
C VAL A 33 -2.25 6.40 -3.18
N ASN A 34 -3.14 6.35 -4.17
CA ASN A 34 -4.39 7.10 -4.06
C ASN A 34 -5.32 6.53 -3.01
N ALA A 35 -5.26 5.23 -2.81
CA ALA A 35 -6.14 4.59 -1.84
C ALA A 35 -5.71 4.85 -0.41
N PHE A 36 -4.44 5.13 -0.19
CA PHE A 36 -3.90 5.23 1.16
C PHE A 36 -3.26 6.58 1.45
N VAL A 37 -3.88 7.62 0.95
CA VAL A 37 -3.35 8.98 1.15
C VAL A 37 -3.21 9.31 2.64
N ASP A 38 -4.19 8.91 3.43
CA ASP A 38 -4.14 9.17 4.87
C ASP A 38 -2.92 8.53 5.51
N ARG A 39 -2.64 7.29 5.10
CA ARG A 39 -1.51 6.57 5.64
C ARG A 39 -0.20 7.24 5.21
N ILE A 40 -0.17 7.71 3.98
CA ILE A 40 1.00 8.42 3.48
C ILE A 40 1.25 9.69 4.28
N GLU A 41 0.18 10.41 4.59
CA GLU A 41 0.32 11.63 5.38
C GLU A 41 0.86 11.34 6.77
N GLU A 42 0.39 10.25 7.37
CA GLU A 42 0.86 9.89 8.70
C GLU A 42 2.35 9.56 8.72
N ARG A 43 2.84 9.01 7.64
CA ARG A 43 4.23 8.57 7.57
C ARG A 43 5.06 9.44 6.65
N GLN A 44 4.61 10.63 6.42
CA GLN A 44 5.21 11.52 5.43
C GLN A 44 6.68 11.79 5.72
N ASP A 45 7.01 12.09 6.96
CA ASP A 45 8.39 12.38 7.32
C ASP A 45 9.30 11.19 7.06
N TYR A 46 8.82 10.01 7.42
CA TYR A 46 9.59 8.80 7.22
C TYR A 46 9.82 8.54 5.73
N ILE A 47 8.78 8.71 4.93
CA ILE A 47 8.86 8.45 3.50
C ILE A 47 9.82 9.42 2.82
N ILE A 48 9.73 10.68 3.19
CA ILE A 48 10.61 11.70 2.61
C ILE A 48 12.06 11.38 2.93
N LYS A 49 12.30 10.94 4.15
CA LYS A 49 13.64 10.59 4.55
C LYS A 49 14.15 9.36 3.80
N GLU A 50 13.30 8.35 3.64
CA GLU A 50 13.70 7.14 2.94
C GLU A 50 14.03 7.39 1.48
N LEU A 51 13.30 8.32 0.86
CA LEU A 51 13.51 8.64 -0.54
C LEU A 51 14.52 9.75 -0.74
N ASP A 52 15.04 10.28 0.36
CA ASP A 52 16.05 11.34 0.32
C ASP A 52 15.53 12.56 -0.42
N LEU A 53 14.29 12.94 -0.12
CA LEU A 53 13.66 14.07 -0.76
C LEU A 53 13.74 15.33 0.08
N GLU A 54 14.44 15.30 1.22
CA GLU A 54 14.54 16.45 2.06
C GLU A 54 15.35 17.52 1.36
N GLU A 55 14.84 18.75 1.32
CA GLU A 55 15.58 19.82 0.77
C GLU A 55 16.19 20.56 1.85
N ASP A 56 17.32 20.73 1.77
CA ASP A 56 17.88 21.48 2.79
C ASP A 56 17.82 22.93 2.51
N ASP A 57 17.61 22.67 2.19
CA ASP A 57 17.69 23.55 2.03
C ASP A 57 17.94 24.39 1.98
N GLU A 58 18.09 24.26 1.72
CA GLU A 58 18.39 24.79 1.66
C GLU A 58 18.49 25.51 1.61
N ALA A 59 18.60 25.70 1.57
CA ALA A 59 18.76 26.18 1.66
C ALA A 59 18.75 26.51 1.58
#